data_5b62b6ffbf503d25af5f75792866ef54
#
_entry.id   5b62b6ffbf503d25af5f75792866ef54
#
_cell.length_a   1.000
_cell.length_b   1.000
_cell.length_c   1.000
_cell.angle_alpha   90.00
_cell.angle_beta   90.00
_cell.angle_gamma   90.00
#
_symmetry.space_group_name_H-M   'P 1'
#
loop_
_entity.id
_entity.type
_entity.pdbx_description
1 polymer ?
#
loop_
_entity_poly.entity_id
_entity_poly.type
_entity_poly.pdbx_seq_one_letter_code
_entity_poly.pdbx_strand_id
1 'polypeptide(L)'
;MVRIELYTTAWCGFCLRAKALLEEHGLPYEEIRVDDDPAFRARLLDLTGRWTVPQILIDGEPIGGYAELRELERRGVLDVLVA
;
A
#
# COMPACT_ATOMS: atom_id res chain seq x y z
N MET A 1 6.32 2.65 16.24
CA MET A 1 5.13 2.17 15.52
C MET A 1 5.18 2.65 14.09
N VAL A 2 5.03 1.75 13.13
CA VAL A 2 5.10 2.14 11.72
C VAL A 2 3.78 2.73 11.25
N ARG A 3 3.87 3.64 10.31
CA ARG A 3 2.73 4.25 9.64
C ARG A 3 2.63 3.67 8.23
N ILE A 4 1.52 3.02 7.93
CA ILE A 4 1.30 2.42 6.63
C ILE A 4 0.19 3.16 5.92
N GLU A 5 0.45 3.62 4.70
CA GLU A 5 -0.53 4.28 3.84
C GLU A 5 -0.74 3.43 2.60
N LEU A 6 -2.00 3.20 2.24
CA LEU A 6 -2.37 2.35 1.13
C LEU A 6 -3.28 3.15 0.17
N TYR A 7 -2.78 3.38 -1.02
CA TYR A 7 -3.53 4.10 -2.07
C TYR A 7 -4.29 3.08 -2.91
N THR A 8 -5.61 3.27 -3.02
CA THR A 8 -6.51 2.30 -3.65
C THR A 8 -7.54 2.96 -4.55
N THR A 9 -8.20 2.12 -5.37
CA THR A 9 -9.40 2.52 -6.11
C THR A 9 -10.53 1.52 -5.83
N ALA A 10 -11.75 1.86 -6.25
CA ALA A 10 -12.95 1.07 -5.94
C ALA A 10 -12.89 -0.35 -6.50
N TRP A 11 -12.45 -0.52 -7.74
CA TRP A 11 -12.51 -1.80 -8.43
C TRP A 11 -11.10 -2.38 -8.64
N CYS A 12 -10.40 -2.61 -7.55
CA CYS A 12 -9.03 -3.08 -7.61
C CYS A 12 -8.86 -4.37 -6.79
N GLY A 13 -8.75 -5.49 -7.49
CA GLY A 13 -8.59 -6.80 -6.84
C GLY A 13 -7.28 -6.89 -6.07
N PHE A 14 -6.19 -6.32 -6.59
CA PHE A 14 -4.92 -6.31 -5.90
C PHE A 14 -4.94 -5.41 -4.65
N CYS A 15 -5.76 -4.35 -4.67
CA CYS A 15 -5.95 -3.53 -3.48
C CYS A 15 -6.61 -4.33 -2.37
N LEU A 16 -7.61 -5.15 -2.71
CA LEU A 16 -8.26 -6.03 -1.73
C LEU A 16 -7.27 -7.04 -1.15
N ARG A 17 -6.40 -7.59 -1.99
CA ARG A 17 -5.38 -8.53 -1.53
C ARG A 17 -4.35 -7.87 -0.61
N ALA A 18 -3.96 -6.64 -0.94
CA ALA A 18 -3.04 -5.89 -0.09
C ALA A 18 -3.63 -5.61 1.28
N LYS A 19 -4.92 -5.20 1.32
CA LYS A 19 -5.63 -4.98 2.59
C LYS A 19 -5.68 -6.25 3.42
N ALA A 20 -6.07 -7.37 2.79
CA ALA A 20 -6.17 -8.66 3.49
C ALA A 20 -4.82 -9.06 4.06
N LEU A 21 -3.75 -8.86 3.31
CA LEU A 21 -2.41 -9.22 3.77
C LEU A 21 -2.00 -8.41 4.99
N LEU A 22 -2.22 -7.11 4.97
CA LEU A 22 -1.92 -6.25 6.12
C LEU A 22 -2.76 -6.63 7.33
N GLU A 23 -4.04 -6.93 7.13
CA GLU A 23 -4.95 -7.33 8.20
C GLU A 23 -4.56 -8.67 8.82
N GLU A 24 -4.12 -9.62 8.00
CA GLU A 24 -3.65 -10.91 8.48
C GLU A 24 -2.45 -10.78 9.42
N HIS A 25 -1.61 -9.79 9.18
CA HIS A 25 -0.44 -9.53 10.01
C HIS A 25 -0.70 -8.56 11.15
N GLY A 26 -1.96 -8.15 11.34
CA GLY A 26 -2.31 -7.23 12.42
C GLY A 26 -1.73 -5.84 12.25
N LEU A 27 -1.45 -5.43 11.02
CA LEU A 27 -0.86 -4.12 10.72
C LEU A 27 -1.94 -3.11 10.38
N PRO A 28 -2.16 -2.10 11.23
CA PRO A 28 -3.09 -1.03 10.89
C PRO A 28 -2.56 -0.19 9.75
N TYR A 29 -3.46 0.28 8.90
CA TYR A 29 -3.09 1.11 7.76
C TYR A 29 -4.15 2.17 7.51
N GLU A 30 -3.75 3.24 6.84
CA GLU A 30 -4.65 4.28 6.36
C GLU A 30 -4.92 4.05 4.88
N GLU A 31 -6.17 3.86 4.52
CA GLU A 31 -6.55 3.70 3.13
C GLU A 31 -6.91 5.06 2.53
N ILE A 32 -6.29 5.40 1.40
CA ILE A 32 -6.53 6.65 0.70
C ILE A 32 -7.15 6.32 -0.66
N ARG A 33 -8.44 6.58 -0.77
CA ARG A 33 -9.20 6.33 -2.00
C ARG A 33 -8.96 7.45 -3.00
N VAL A 34 -8.81 7.06 -4.25
CA VAL A 34 -8.25 7.97 -5.24
C VAL A 34 -9.03 8.00 -6.54
N ASP A 35 -10.12 7.30 -6.58
CA ASP A 35 -10.94 7.12 -7.78
C ASP A 35 -11.55 8.42 -8.29
N ASP A 36 -11.79 9.39 -7.40
CA ASP A 36 -12.58 10.57 -7.74
C ASP A 36 -11.77 11.82 -8.05
N ASP A 37 -10.44 11.71 -8.03
CA ASP A 37 -9.56 12.85 -8.24
C ASP A 37 -8.69 12.66 -9.50
N PRO A 38 -8.99 13.37 -10.60
CA PRO A 38 -8.18 13.25 -11.81
C PRO A 38 -6.74 13.72 -11.64
N ALA A 39 -6.47 14.62 -10.70
CA ALA A 39 -5.10 15.05 -10.38
C ALA A 39 -4.35 13.98 -9.58
N PHE A 40 -5.04 12.98 -9.14
CA PHE A 40 -4.54 11.98 -8.22
C PHE A 40 -3.42 11.12 -8.80
N ARG A 41 -3.58 10.70 -10.05
CA ARG A 41 -2.55 9.86 -10.67
C ARG A 41 -1.24 10.63 -10.81
N ALA A 42 -1.30 11.93 -11.07
CA ALA A 42 -0.11 12.76 -11.11
C ALA A 42 0.55 12.83 -9.73
N ARG A 43 -0.27 13.00 -8.67
CA ARG A 43 0.25 13.01 -7.31
C ARG A 43 0.84 11.68 -6.92
N LEU A 44 0.18 10.58 -7.28
CA LEU A 44 0.67 9.24 -7.00
C LEU A 44 2.02 9.00 -7.68
N LEU A 45 2.15 9.42 -8.92
CA LEU A 45 3.39 9.33 -9.66
C LEU A 45 4.51 10.12 -8.98
N ASP A 46 4.22 11.32 -8.50
CA ASP A 46 5.18 12.14 -7.77
C ASP A 46 5.63 11.49 -6.47
N LEU A 47 4.69 10.85 -5.75
CA LEU A 47 4.98 10.23 -4.46
C LEU A 47 5.72 8.89 -4.58
N THR A 48 5.40 8.11 -5.61
CA THR A 48 5.83 6.71 -5.67
C THR A 48 6.65 6.36 -6.91
N GLY A 49 6.64 7.22 -7.92
CA GLY A 49 7.23 6.90 -9.22
C GLY A 49 6.35 6.01 -10.08
N ARG A 50 5.15 5.68 -9.62
CA ARG A 50 4.19 4.84 -10.35
C ARG A 50 2.80 5.44 -10.25
N TRP A 51 1.94 5.13 -11.20
CA TRP A 51 0.54 5.58 -11.19
C TRP A 51 -0.46 4.44 -11.17
N THR A 52 0.00 3.24 -10.85
CA THR A 52 -0.87 2.09 -10.65
C THR A 52 -1.26 1.97 -9.18
N VAL A 53 -2.37 1.29 -8.91
CA VAL A 53 -2.80 0.96 -7.55
C VAL A 53 -2.84 -0.56 -7.39
N PRO A 54 -2.64 -1.09 -6.18
CA PRO A 54 -2.33 -0.37 -4.96
C PRO A 54 -0.92 0.19 -4.95
N GLN A 55 -0.70 1.25 -4.16
CA GLN A 55 0.64 1.72 -3.83
C GLN A 55 0.73 1.84 -2.32
N ILE A 56 1.79 1.30 -1.75
CA ILE A 56 1.98 1.23 -0.31
C ILE A 56 3.18 2.10 0.10
N LEU A 57 2.98 2.92 1.12
CA LEU A 57 4.07 3.67 1.74
C LEU A 57 4.20 3.24 3.19
N ILE A 58 5.42 3.00 3.64
CA ILE A 58 5.72 2.67 5.03
C ILE A 58 6.60 3.79 5.58
N ASP A 59 6.11 4.49 6.58
CA ASP A 59 6.77 5.67 7.16
C ASP A 59 7.16 6.70 6.10
N GLY A 60 6.26 6.91 5.12
CA GLY A 60 6.47 7.86 4.04
C GLY A 60 7.31 7.34 2.88
N GLU A 61 7.84 6.13 2.97
CA GLU A 61 8.69 5.56 1.94
C GLU A 61 7.90 4.63 1.03
N PRO A 62 7.86 4.89 -0.28
CA PRO A 62 7.09 4.03 -1.18
C PRO A 62 7.81 2.70 -1.36
N ILE A 63 7.08 1.61 -1.09
CA ILE A 63 7.62 0.26 -1.26
C ILE A 63 7.14 -0.41 -2.54
N GLY A 64 6.12 0.16 -3.19
CA GLY A 64 5.57 -0.39 -4.42
C GLY A 64 4.13 -0.87 -4.26
N GLY A 65 3.75 -1.83 -5.08
CA GLY A 65 2.40 -2.39 -5.08
C GLY A 65 2.30 -3.70 -4.33
N TYR A 66 1.27 -4.48 -4.70
CA TYR A 66 1.01 -5.75 -4.03
C TYR A 66 2.17 -6.74 -4.15
N ALA A 67 2.81 -6.82 -5.33
CA ALA A 67 3.91 -7.77 -5.52
C ALA A 67 5.06 -7.49 -4.56
N GLU A 68 5.40 -6.22 -4.36
CA GLU A 68 6.46 -5.80 -3.45
C GLU A 68 6.06 -6.03 -2.00
N LEU A 69 4.79 -5.79 -1.65
CA LEU A 69 4.29 -6.07 -0.31
C LEU A 69 4.35 -7.57 -0.01
N ARG A 70 3.95 -8.39 -0.97
CA ARG A 70 4.01 -9.85 -0.85
C ARG A 70 5.44 -10.34 -0.65
N GLU A 71 6.40 -9.72 -1.33
CA GLU A 71 7.81 -10.05 -1.17
C GLU A 71 8.30 -9.73 0.24
N LEU A 72 7.88 -8.58 0.80
CA LEU A 72 8.19 -8.24 2.18
C LEU A 72 7.63 -9.28 3.15
N GLU A 73 6.41 -9.77 2.88
CA GLU A 73 5.82 -10.83 3.68
C GLU A 73 6.67 -12.10 3.65
N ARG A 74 7.09 -12.53 2.47
CA ARG A 74 7.90 -13.75 2.32
C ARG A 74 9.23 -13.65 3.06
N ARG A 75 9.77 -12.44 3.16
CA ARG A 75 11.04 -12.19 3.84
C ARG A 75 10.88 -11.99 5.34
N GLY A 76 9.67 -12.08 5.85
CA GLY A 76 9.40 -11.92 7.28
C GLY A 76 9.43 -10.47 7.75
N VAL A 77 9.51 -9.49 6.85
CA VAL A 77 9.60 -8.08 7.22
C VAL A 77 8.33 -7.58 7.87
N LEU A 78 7.16 -8.05 7.41
CA LEU A 78 5.89 -7.60 7.97
C LEU A 78 5.76 -7.99 9.45
N ASP A 79 6.26 -9.15 9.82
CA ASP A 79 6.22 -9.58 11.22
C ASP A 79 7.10 -8.71 12.11
N VAL A 80 8.21 -8.22 11.57
CA VAL A 80 9.09 -7.30 12.28
C VAL A 80 8.42 -5.95 12.52
N LEU A 81 7.61 -5.49 11.56
CA LEU A 81 6.91 -4.21 11.66
C LEU A 81 5.85 -4.21 12.76
N VAL A 82 5.28 -5.37 13.07
CA VAL A 82 4.28 -5.51 14.14
C VAL A 82 4.92 -5.42 15.53
N ALA A 83 6.15 -5.83 15.65
CA ALA A 83 6.85 -5.92 16.92
C ALA A 83 7.15 -4.53 17.58
#